data_6ebfbf0d6279056fea53b187c55dd625
#
_entry.id   6ebfbf0d6279056fea53b187c55dd625
#
_cell.length_a   1.000
_cell.length_b   1.000
_cell.length_c   1.000
_cell.angle_alpha   90.00
_cell.angle_beta   90.00
_cell.angle_gamma   90.00
#
_symmetry.space_group_name_H-M   'P 1'
#
loop_
_entity.id
_entity.type
_entity.pdbx_description
1 polymer ?
#
loop_
_entity_poly.entity_id
_entity_poly.type
_entity_poly.pdbx_seq_one_letter_code
_entity_poly.pdbx_strand_id
1 'polypeptide(L)'
;MKIKGEYLLREVVGETILIPVGKTALEYNGMIIINETGAFIWKALMDGMNEQEILNKMVEEFDVKLDEASADLNEFLLYLKNVGLVE
;
A
#
# COMPACT_ATOMS: atom_id res chain seq x y z
N MET A 1 -3.45 -10.49 4.57
CA MET A 1 -4.24 -9.27 4.38
C MET A 1 -4.61 -9.12 2.91
N LYS A 2 -5.82 -8.74 2.64
CA LYS A 2 -6.38 -8.72 1.29
C LYS A 2 -6.81 -7.32 0.89
N ILE A 3 -6.45 -6.91 -0.30
CA ILE A 3 -6.92 -5.65 -0.86
C ILE A 3 -8.42 -5.76 -1.14
N LYS A 4 -9.16 -4.76 -0.71
CA LYS A 4 -10.60 -4.68 -0.88
C LYS A 4 -10.92 -3.63 -1.93
N GLY A 5 -11.50 -4.06 -3.05
CA GLY A 5 -11.82 -3.16 -4.16
C GLY A 5 -10.76 -3.16 -5.25
N GLU A 6 -10.96 -2.30 -6.22
CA GLU A 6 -10.08 -2.18 -7.38
C GLU A 6 -9.48 -0.79 -7.44
N TYR A 7 -8.16 -0.72 -7.53
CA TYR A 7 -7.41 0.53 -7.54
C TYR A 7 -6.34 0.51 -8.60
N LEU A 8 -6.14 1.65 -9.25
CA LEU A 8 -5.06 1.86 -10.19
C LEU A 8 -3.96 2.67 -9.52
N LEU A 9 -2.73 2.21 -9.62
CA LEU A 9 -1.58 2.91 -9.08
C LEU A 9 -0.98 3.79 -10.18
N ARG A 10 -0.83 5.09 -9.91
CA ARG A 10 -0.26 6.04 -10.86
C ARG A 10 0.77 6.94 -10.22
N GLU A 11 1.81 7.26 -10.98
CA GLU A 11 2.78 8.26 -10.58
C GLU A 11 2.54 9.53 -11.39
N VAL A 12 2.38 10.65 -10.68
CA VAL A 12 2.13 11.96 -11.29
C VAL A 12 3.03 12.98 -10.61
N VAL A 13 3.99 13.52 -11.34
CA VAL A 13 4.88 14.59 -10.87
C VAL A 13 5.51 14.27 -9.51
N GLY A 14 6.11 13.08 -9.40
CA GLY A 14 6.80 12.66 -8.18
C GLY A 14 5.93 12.16 -7.06
N GLU A 15 4.62 12.08 -7.27
CA GLU A 15 3.68 11.53 -6.29
C GLU A 15 3.09 10.22 -6.80
N THR A 16 2.81 9.31 -5.87
CA THR A 16 2.13 8.06 -6.17
C THR A 16 0.70 8.14 -5.66
N ILE A 17 -0.24 7.81 -6.53
CA ILE A 17 -1.66 7.96 -6.26
C ILE A 17 -2.38 6.64 -6.49
N LEU A 18 -3.28 6.28 -5.58
CA LEU A 18 -4.22 5.18 -5.77
C LEU A 18 -5.54 5.77 -6.23
N ILE A 19 -6.02 5.31 -7.38
CA ILE A 19 -7.26 5.79 -7.98
C ILE A 19 -8.26 4.64 -8.01
N PRO A 20 -9.42 4.78 -7.33
CA PRO A 20 -10.45 3.73 -7.41
C PRO A 20 -11.00 3.63 -8.83
N VAL A 21 -11.24 2.42 -9.29
CA VAL A 21 -11.78 2.15 -10.62
C VAL A 21 -12.95 1.17 -10.53
N GLY A 22 -13.73 1.09 -11.61
CA GLY A 22 -14.86 0.17 -11.67
C GLY A 22 -15.89 0.45 -10.58
N LYS A 23 -16.38 -0.58 -9.95
CA LYS A 23 -17.37 -0.47 -8.87
C LYS A 23 -16.85 0.29 -7.68
N THR A 24 -15.56 0.19 -7.41
CA THR A 24 -14.93 0.89 -6.30
C THR A 24 -15.03 2.39 -6.48
N ALA A 25 -14.95 2.90 -7.72
CA ALA A 25 -15.10 4.32 -8.02
C ALA A 25 -16.50 4.85 -7.68
N LEU A 26 -17.50 3.99 -7.66
CA LEU A 26 -18.87 4.37 -7.28
C LEU A 26 -19.03 4.49 -5.77
N GLU A 27 -18.26 3.74 -5.01
CA GLU A 27 -18.35 3.69 -3.55
C GLU A 27 -17.36 4.63 -2.87
N TYR A 28 -16.22 4.85 -3.49
CA TYR A 28 -15.16 5.68 -2.95
C TYR A 28 -14.84 6.81 -3.90
N ASN A 29 -15.03 8.02 -3.42
CA ASN A 29 -15.00 9.23 -4.23
C ASN A 29 -13.74 10.03 -3.92
N GLY A 30 -12.60 9.63 -4.44
CA GLY A 30 -11.38 10.37 -4.21
C GLY A 30 -10.13 9.60 -4.61
N MET A 31 -9.00 10.25 -4.40
CA MET A 31 -7.69 9.70 -4.66
C MET A 31 -6.92 9.62 -3.35
N ILE A 32 -6.09 8.61 -3.23
CA ILE A 32 -5.24 8.44 -2.05
C ILE A 32 -3.79 8.63 -2.48
N ILE A 33 -3.13 9.60 -1.87
CA ILE A 33 -1.72 9.87 -2.13
C ILE A 33 -0.91 9.04 -1.15
N ILE A 34 0.04 8.27 -1.66
CA ILE A 34 0.92 7.44 -0.86
C ILE A 34 2.37 7.78 -1.15
N ASN A 35 3.23 7.58 -0.15
CA ASN A 35 4.65 7.81 -0.32
C ASN A 35 5.33 6.60 -0.99
N GLU A 36 6.63 6.69 -1.23
CA GLU A 36 7.40 5.65 -1.90
C GLU A 36 7.31 4.31 -1.16
N THR A 37 7.44 4.33 0.15
CA THR A 37 7.34 3.12 0.98
C THR A 37 5.94 2.51 0.88
N GLY A 38 4.91 3.35 0.95
CA GLY A 38 3.53 2.90 0.79
C GLY A 38 3.27 2.29 -0.58
N ALA A 39 3.82 2.88 -1.63
CA ALA A 39 3.71 2.35 -2.98
C ALA A 39 4.34 0.96 -3.09
N PHE A 40 5.50 0.77 -2.46
CA PHE A 40 6.18 -0.53 -2.43
C PHE A 40 5.31 -1.59 -1.75
N ILE A 41 4.77 -1.25 -0.58
CA ILE A 41 3.90 -2.16 0.18
C ILE A 41 2.64 -2.49 -0.61
N TRP A 42 2.02 -1.49 -1.24
CA TRP A 42 0.82 -1.70 -2.04
C TRP A 42 1.06 -2.68 -3.19
N LYS A 43 2.16 -2.50 -3.93
CA LYS A 43 2.53 -3.40 -5.02
C LYS A 43 2.75 -4.82 -4.52
N ALA A 44 3.39 -4.97 -3.37
CA ALA A 44 3.64 -6.28 -2.75
C ALA A 44 2.32 -6.97 -2.36
N LEU A 45 1.37 -6.21 -1.82
CA LEU A 45 0.04 -6.73 -1.51
C LEU A 45 -0.69 -7.17 -2.77
N MET A 46 -0.59 -6.41 -3.85
CA MET A 46 -1.18 -6.78 -5.14
C MET A 46 -0.59 -8.09 -5.68
N ASP A 47 0.69 -8.32 -5.41
CA ASP A 47 1.39 -9.55 -5.82
C ASP A 47 1.07 -10.74 -4.90
N GLY A 48 0.25 -10.54 -3.88
CA GLY A 48 -0.17 -11.61 -2.98
C GLY A 48 0.83 -11.95 -1.88
N MET A 49 1.78 -11.09 -1.62
CA MET A 49 2.77 -11.32 -0.55
C MET A 49 2.14 -11.19 0.82
N ASN A 50 2.58 -12.05 1.74
CA ASN A 50 2.18 -11.93 3.14
C ASN A 50 3.05 -10.89 3.87
N GLU A 51 2.68 -10.54 5.10
CA GLU A 51 3.37 -9.52 5.86
C GLU A 51 4.86 -9.81 6.06
N GLN A 52 5.22 -11.07 6.32
CA GLN A 52 6.61 -11.45 6.53
C GLN A 52 7.43 -11.27 5.24
N GLU A 53 6.87 -11.66 4.11
CA GLU A 53 7.52 -11.50 2.82
C GLU A 53 7.73 -10.03 2.48
N ILE A 54 6.71 -9.20 2.73
CA ILE A 54 6.80 -7.76 2.51
C ILE A 54 7.88 -7.15 3.39
N LEU A 55 7.90 -7.52 4.66
CA LEU A 55 8.90 -7.03 5.61
C LEU A 55 10.32 -7.34 5.17
N ASN A 56 10.56 -8.59 4.76
CA ASN A 56 11.87 -9.02 4.28
C ASN A 56 12.30 -8.21 3.05
N LYS A 57 11.39 -7.96 2.14
CA LYS A 57 11.68 -7.18 0.94
C LYS A 57 11.92 -5.71 1.23
N MET A 58 11.23 -5.15 2.20
CA MET A 58 11.45 -3.76 2.63
C MET A 58 12.85 -3.56 3.18
N VAL A 59 13.31 -4.47 4.02
CA VAL A 59 14.66 -4.41 4.60
C VAL A 59 15.70 -4.46 3.48
N GLU A 60 15.49 -5.32 2.50
CA GLU A 60 16.39 -5.48 1.37
C GLU A 60 16.38 -4.25 0.44
N GLU A 61 15.20 -3.77 0.09
CA GLU A 61 15.01 -2.69 -0.89
C GLU A 61 15.43 -1.32 -0.37
N PHE A 62 15.08 -1.01 0.87
CA PHE A 62 15.30 0.30 1.45
C PHE A 62 16.53 0.40 2.36
N ASP A 63 17.23 -0.71 2.53
CA ASP A 63 18.42 -0.79 3.39
C ASP A 63 18.16 -0.18 4.79
N VAL A 64 17.04 -0.55 5.38
CA VAL A 64 16.62 -0.10 6.70
C VAL A 64 16.67 -1.25 7.69
N LYS A 65 16.67 -0.93 8.97
CA LYS A 65 16.64 -1.94 10.03
C LYS A 65 15.28 -2.61 10.09
N LEU A 66 15.26 -3.85 10.57
CA LEU A 66 14.04 -4.63 10.69
C LEU A 66 12.95 -3.93 11.50
N ASP A 67 13.31 -3.32 12.62
CA ASP A 67 12.35 -2.62 13.48
C ASP A 67 11.76 -1.38 12.81
N GLU A 68 12.54 -0.66 12.03
CA GLU A 68 12.04 0.49 11.25
C GLU A 68 11.07 0.01 10.15
N ALA A 69 11.44 -1.04 9.42
CA ALA A 69 10.59 -1.59 8.38
C ALA A 69 9.29 -2.12 8.96
N SER A 70 9.36 -2.79 10.11
CA SER A 70 8.17 -3.31 10.78
C SER A 70 7.23 -2.20 11.22
N ALA A 71 7.76 -1.12 11.78
CA ALA A 71 6.96 0.03 12.20
C ALA A 71 6.27 0.69 10.99
N ASP A 72 7.00 0.90 9.91
CA ASP A 72 6.46 1.51 8.70
C ASP A 72 5.39 0.64 8.06
N LEU A 73 5.62 -0.67 8.00
CA LEU A 73 4.65 -1.61 7.47
C LEU A 73 3.37 -1.61 8.29
N ASN A 74 3.48 -1.72 9.61
CA ASN A 74 2.32 -1.74 10.49
C ASN A 74 1.53 -0.44 10.42
N GLU A 75 2.19 0.70 10.37
CA GLU A 75 1.55 2.00 10.24
C GLU A 75 0.76 2.11 8.94
N PHE A 76 1.36 1.71 7.83
CA PHE A 76 0.70 1.76 6.53
C PHE A 76 -0.49 0.80 6.45
N LEU A 77 -0.33 -0.43 6.94
CA LEU A 77 -1.42 -1.40 6.96
C LEU A 77 -2.58 -0.93 7.82
N LEU A 78 -2.28 -0.30 8.96
CA LEU A 78 -3.33 0.25 9.82
C LEU A 78 -4.07 1.39 9.10
N TYR A 79 -3.33 2.24 8.40
CA TYR A 79 -3.93 3.30 7.59
C TYR A 79 -4.88 2.72 6.54
N LEU A 80 -4.43 1.69 5.80
CA LEU A 80 -5.25 1.05 4.78
C LEU A 80 -6.53 0.43 5.38
N LYS A 81 -6.42 -0.16 6.56
CA LYS A 81 -7.58 -0.70 7.27
C LYS A 81 -8.57 0.40 7.64
N ASN A 82 -8.06 1.49 8.19
CA ASN A 82 -8.89 2.59 8.66
C ASN A 82 -9.66 3.27 7.53
N VAL A 83 -9.09 3.32 6.34
CA VAL A 83 -9.77 3.91 5.17
C VAL A 83 -10.51 2.86 4.33
N GLY A 84 -10.48 1.60 4.75
CA GLY A 84 -11.27 0.55 4.12
C GLY A 84 -10.70 -0.06 2.84
N LEU A 85 -9.40 0.08 2.59
CA LEU A 85 -8.77 -0.46 1.38
C LEU A 85 -8.32 -1.90 1.53
N VAL A 86 -8.19 -2.40 2.74
CA VAL A 86 -7.85 -3.80 3.03
C VAL A 86 -8.78 -4.36 4.08
N GLU A 87 -8.91 -5.67 4.06
CA GLU A 87 -9.67 -6.41 5.07
C GLU A 87 -8.84 -6.74 6.29
#